data_f8ff9f798ffa6a3ef007e4d02c42cc86
#
_entry.id   f8ff9f798ffa6a3ef007e4d02c42cc86
#
_cell.length_a   1.000
_cell.length_b   1.000
_cell.length_c   1.000
_cell.angle_alpha   90.00
_cell.angle_beta   90.00
_cell.angle_gamma   90.00
#
_symmetry.space_group_name_H-M   'P 1'
#
loop_
_entity.id
_entity.type
_entity.pdbx_description
1 polymer ?
#
loop_
_entity_poly.entity_id
_entity_poly.type
_entity_poly.pdbx_seq_one_letter_code
_entity_poly.pdbx_strand_id
1 'polypeptide(L)'
;MSSIVRNVRKKYGKNNHYTILTRPENSIAMKEIEGVKTVLQCSLIQFDHKNIDAIERANLSSYRFDLIIIPISGNVHSYSNVLKFAKRIFGTDNVIYHKGDGEFGKRPTSVFYSYTPTILFSTFRFVANAISLIMTIPLMIIFAMNILFSFNYREDQS
;
A
#
# COMPACT_ATOMS: atom_id res chain seq x y z
N MET A 1 -17.04 -6.02 -8.50
CA MET A 1 -17.39 -6.36 -7.08
C MET A 1 -18.25 -7.61 -6.96
N SER A 2 -19.29 -7.81 -7.78
CA SER A 2 -20.18 -9.01 -7.73
C SER A 2 -19.42 -10.34 -7.87
N SER A 3 -18.41 -10.42 -8.74
CA SER A 3 -17.56 -11.62 -8.90
C SER A 3 -16.80 -11.97 -7.61
N ILE A 4 -16.30 -10.97 -6.90
CA ILE A 4 -15.58 -11.17 -5.62
C ILE A 4 -16.53 -11.76 -4.58
N VAL A 5 -17.70 -11.17 -4.40
CA VAL A 5 -18.71 -11.68 -3.45
C VAL A 5 -19.10 -13.11 -3.79
N ARG A 6 -19.29 -13.42 -5.07
CA ARG A 6 -19.57 -14.79 -5.54
C ARG A 6 -18.46 -15.77 -5.16
N ASN A 7 -17.20 -15.41 -5.39
CA ASN A 7 -16.04 -16.24 -5.04
C ASN A 7 -15.94 -16.45 -3.53
N VAL A 8 -16.16 -15.40 -2.75
CA VAL A 8 -16.17 -15.46 -1.29
C VAL A 8 -17.28 -16.40 -0.79
N ARG A 9 -18.51 -16.25 -1.31
CA ARG A 9 -19.64 -17.13 -0.97
C ARG A 9 -19.38 -18.58 -1.36
N LYS A 10 -18.73 -18.82 -2.49
CA LYS A 10 -18.34 -20.18 -2.91
C LYS A 10 -17.34 -20.81 -1.94
N LYS A 11 -16.38 -20.02 -1.43
CA LYS A 11 -15.32 -20.52 -0.54
C LYS A 11 -15.77 -20.66 0.89
N TYR A 12 -16.52 -19.70 1.42
CA TYR A 12 -16.85 -19.61 2.84
C TYR A 12 -18.31 -19.99 3.17
N GLY A 13 -19.12 -20.26 2.16
CA GLY A 13 -20.50 -20.71 2.32
C GLY A 13 -21.54 -19.61 2.09
N LYS A 14 -22.73 -20.03 1.68
CA LYS A 14 -23.82 -19.09 1.34
C LYS A 14 -24.56 -18.56 2.56
N ASN A 15 -24.46 -19.25 3.69
CA ASN A 15 -25.24 -18.94 4.90
C ASN A 15 -24.57 -17.88 5.81
N ASN A 16 -23.35 -17.47 5.49
CA ASN A 16 -22.65 -16.45 6.24
C ASN A 16 -23.25 -15.06 5.98
N HIS A 17 -23.09 -14.18 6.97
CA HIS A 17 -23.48 -12.79 6.87
C HIS A 17 -22.36 -12.00 6.18
N TYR A 18 -22.63 -11.50 4.99
CA TYR A 18 -21.67 -10.71 4.23
C TYR A 18 -21.98 -9.23 4.34
N THR A 19 -20.99 -8.48 4.82
CA THR A 19 -21.03 -7.03 4.95
C THR A 19 -20.01 -6.41 4.01
N ILE A 20 -20.38 -5.37 3.30
CA ILE A 20 -19.47 -4.60 2.47
C ILE A 20 -19.26 -3.23 3.09
N LEU A 21 -17.99 -2.82 3.23
CA LEU A 21 -17.61 -1.45 3.52
C LEU A 21 -17.31 -0.74 2.21
N THR A 22 -17.98 0.36 1.97
CA THR A 22 -17.85 1.13 0.73
C THR A 22 -17.99 2.63 0.96
N ARG A 23 -17.69 3.43 -0.06
CA ARG A 23 -18.00 4.86 -0.04
C ARG A 23 -19.50 5.08 -0.22
N PRO A 24 -20.04 6.21 0.27
CA PRO A 24 -21.47 6.54 0.14
C PRO A 24 -22.00 6.45 -1.29
N GLU A 25 -21.21 6.92 -2.28
CA GLU A 25 -21.58 6.95 -3.69
C GLU A 25 -21.88 5.57 -4.27
N ASN A 26 -21.19 4.55 -3.76
CA ASN A 26 -21.33 3.19 -4.26
C ASN A 26 -22.32 2.34 -3.45
N SER A 27 -22.89 2.89 -2.37
CA SER A 27 -23.68 2.11 -1.41
C SER A 27 -24.91 1.47 -2.02
N ILE A 28 -25.60 2.16 -2.95
CA ILE A 28 -26.78 1.64 -3.64
C ILE A 28 -26.41 0.41 -4.48
N ALA A 29 -25.39 0.55 -5.33
CA ALA A 29 -24.94 -0.56 -6.17
C ALA A 29 -24.44 -1.77 -5.38
N MET A 30 -23.88 -1.54 -4.18
CA MET A 30 -23.42 -2.63 -3.30
C MET A 30 -24.57 -3.37 -2.62
N LYS A 31 -25.69 -2.70 -2.34
CA LYS A 31 -26.90 -3.34 -1.77
C LYS A 31 -27.57 -4.30 -2.75
N GLU A 32 -27.44 -4.05 -4.05
CA GLU A 32 -28.02 -4.90 -5.09
C GLU A 32 -27.24 -6.20 -5.34
N ILE A 33 -26.06 -6.34 -4.75
CA ILE A 33 -25.24 -7.55 -4.93
C ILE A 33 -25.87 -8.71 -4.16
N GLU A 34 -26.18 -9.77 -4.87
CA GLU A 34 -26.75 -10.98 -4.28
C GLU A 34 -25.89 -11.55 -3.14
N GLY A 35 -26.49 -11.73 -1.99
CA GLY A 35 -25.85 -12.31 -0.79
C GLY A 35 -25.21 -11.27 0.14
N VAL A 36 -25.21 -10.00 -0.22
CA VAL A 36 -24.84 -8.93 0.72
C VAL A 36 -26.03 -8.62 1.61
N LYS A 37 -25.83 -8.66 2.93
CA LYS A 37 -26.88 -8.35 3.91
C LYS A 37 -26.76 -6.95 4.47
N THR A 38 -25.54 -6.46 4.59
CA THR A 38 -25.27 -5.14 5.20
C THR A 38 -24.26 -4.38 4.36
N VAL A 39 -24.52 -3.10 4.17
CA VAL A 39 -23.56 -2.18 3.52
C VAL A 39 -23.26 -1.06 4.51
N LEU A 40 -22.01 -1.02 4.95
CA LEU A 40 -21.46 0.06 5.77
C LEU A 40 -20.86 1.13 4.86
N GLN A 41 -21.05 2.37 5.23
CA GLN A 41 -20.50 3.50 4.50
C GLN A 41 -19.32 4.09 5.25
N CYS A 42 -18.31 4.53 4.51
CA CYS A 42 -17.17 5.25 5.03
C CYS A 42 -16.86 6.40 4.08
N SER A 43 -16.86 7.61 4.61
CA SER A 43 -16.67 8.85 3.85
C SER A 43 -15.22 9.07 3.39
N LEU A 44 -14.27 8.32 3.94
CA LEU A 44 -12.85 8.47 3.64
C LEU A 44 -12.52 8.17 2.18
N ILE A 45 -11.87 9.11 1.52
CA ILE A 45 -11.33 8.94 0.15
C ILE A 45 -10.23 7.86 0.15
N GLN A 46 -9.38 7.87 1.16
CA GLN A 46 -8.38 6.83 1.42
C GLN A 46 -8.69 6.25 2.80
N PHE A 47 -8.76 4.93 2.91
CA PHE A 47 -9.00 4.27 4.20
C PHE A 47 -7.83 4.53 5.17
N ASP A 48 -7.69 5.79 5.59
CA ASP A 48 -6.71 6.21 6.58
C ASP A 48 -7.37 6.31 7.95
N HIS A 49 -7.01 5.37 8.83
CA HIS A 49 -7.55 5.31 10.19
C HIS A 49 -7.23 6.55 11.06
N LYS A 50 -6.31 7.42 10.62
CA LYS A 50 -5.96 8.65 11.33
C LYS A 50 -6.93 9.79 11.04
N ASN A 51 -7.47 9.82 9.83
CA ASN A 51 -8.32 10.91 9.32
C ASN A 51 -9.83 10.60 9.43
N ILE A 52 -10.19 9.48 10.05
CA ILE A 52 -11.59 9.14 10.26
C ILE A 52 -12.20 10.03 11.35
N ASP A 53 -13.39 10.55 11.07
CA ASP A 53 -14.17 11.29 12.06
C ASP A 53 -14.50 10.44 13.29
N ALA A 54 -14.59 11.07 14.47
CA ALA A 54 -14.80 10.35 15.73
C ALA A 54 -16.15 9.61 15.77
N ILE A 55 -17.20 10.19 15.21
CA ILE A 55 -18.54 9.60 15.16
C ILE A 55 -18.53 8.39 14.22
N GLU A 56 -17.95 8.55 13.03
CA GLU A 56 -17.83 7.48 12.04
C GLU A 56 -16.96 6.34 12.58
N ARG A 57 -15.87 6.65 13.28
CA ARG A 57 -15.03 5.68 13.97
C ARG A 57 -15.81 4.88 15.00
N ALA A 58 -16.57 5.56 15.88
CA ALA A 58 -17.38 4.91 16.90
C ALA A 58 -18.41 3.96 16.29
N ASN A 59 -19.10 4.42 15.23
CA ASN A 59 -20.07 3.61 14.51
C ASN A 59 -19.45 2.36 13.88
N LEU A 60 -18.34 2.52 13.15
CA LEU A 60 -17.67 1.39 12.51
C LEU A 60 -17.04 0.43 13.52
N SER A 61 -16.47 0.93 14.62
CA SER A 61 -15.84 0.09 15.65
C SER A 61 -16.82 -0.73 16.47
N SER A 62 -18.12 -0.43 16.39
CA SER A 62 -19.16 -1.27 17.03
C SER A 62 -19.35 -2.62 16.33
N TYR A 63 -18.97 -2.72 15.06
CA TYR A 63 -19.06 -3.97 14.31
C TYR A 63 -17.88 -4.89 14.62
N ARG A 64 -18.16 -6.18 14.68
CA ARG A 64 -17.14 -7.25 14.84
C ARG A 64 -17.27 -8.20 13.67
N PHE A 65 -16.12 -8.61 13.14
CA PHE A 65 -16.04 -9.51 12.00
C PHE A 65 -15.10 -10.67 12.30
N ASP A 66 -15.55 -11.88 12.02
CA ASP A 66 -14.73 -13.09 12.16
C ASP A 66 -13.62 -13.11 11.10
N LEU A 67 -13.90 -12.53 9.93
CA LEU A 67 -12.98 -12.47 8.82
C LEU A 67 -13.19 -11.19 8.01
N ILE A 68 -12.10 -10.50 7.70
CA ILE A 68 -12.11 -9.38 6.75
C ILE A 68 -11.40 -9.79 5.47
N ILE A 69 -12.04 -9.53 4.35
CA ILE A 69 -11.49 -9.82 3.01
C ILE A 69 -11.23 -8.50 2.30
N ILE A 70 -9.98 -8.25 1.95
CA ILE A 70 -9.57 -7.06 1.23
C ILE A 70 -9.37 -7.43 -0.25
N PRO A 71 -10.24 -6.95 -1.15
CA PRO A 71 -10.02 -7.11 -2.57
C PRO A 71 -8.83 -6.28 -3.02
N ILE A 72 -7.89 -6.89 -3.72
CA ILE A 72 -6.72 -6.22 -4.24
C ILE A 72 -6.64 -6.34 -5.75
N SER A 73 -6.24 -5.25 -6.39
CA SER A 73 -5.83 -5.21 -7.79
C SER A 73 -4.40 -4.67 -7.83
N GLY A 74 -3.46 -5.46 -8.35
CA GLY A 74 -2.06 -5.07 -8.42
C GLY A 74 -1.24 -5.34 -7.15
N ASN A 75 -0.37 -4.41 -6.77
CA ASN A 75 0.58 -4.63 -5.68
C ASN A 75 -0.07 -4.51 -4.29
N VAL A 76 0.16 -5.53 -3.45
CA VAL A 76 -0.34 -5.60 -2.06
C VAL A 76 0.11 -4.41 -1.20
N HIS A 77 1.27 -3.83 -1.49
CA HIS A 77 1.80 -2.68 -0.73
C HIS A 77 0.89 -1.44 -0.78
N SER A 78 0.18 -1.26 -1.88
CA SER A 78 -0.77 -0.14 -2.04
C SER A 78 -1.95 -0.21 -1.05
N TYR A 79 -2.18 -1.37 -0.46
CA TYR A 79 -3.30 -1.62 0.47
C TYR A 79 -2.89 -1.60 1.95
N SER A 80 -1.67 -1.16 2.27
CA SER A 80 -1.18 -1.12 3.66
C SER A 80 -2.07 -0.26 4.57
N ASN A 81 -2.62 0.84 4.06
CA ASN A 81 -3.52 1.71 4.81
C ASN A 81 -4.87 1.05 5.06
N VAL A 82 -5.44 0.38 4.05
CA VAL A 82 -6.71 -0.38 4.19
C VAL A 82 -6.59 -1.44 5.27
N LEU A 83 -5.45 -2.06 5.33
CA LEU A 83 -5.18 -3.10 6.30
C LEU A 83 -4.99 -2.56 7.73
N LYS A 84 -4.25 -1.44 7.88
CA LYS A 84 -4.15 -0.75 9.17
C LYS A 84 -5.52 -0.27 9.63
N PHE A 85 -6.35 0.23 8.70
CA PHE A 85 -7.72 0.59 8.95
C PHE A 85 -8.53 -0.61 9.47
N ALA A 86 -8.52 -1.72 8.74
CA ALA A 86 -9.24 -2.93 9.14
C ALA A 86 -8.88 -3.40 10.54
N LYS A 87 -7.58 -3.45 10.87
CA LYS A 87 -7.12 -3.86 12.19
C LYS A 87 -7.51 -2.90 13.31
N ARG A 88 -7.37 -1.60 13.08
CA ARG A 88 -7.57 -0.59 14.13
C ARG A 88 -9.04 -0.25 14.37
N ILE A 89 -9.85 -0.31 13.33
CA ILE A 89 -11.27 0.01 13.45
C ILE A 89 -12.08 -1.20 13.89
N PHE A 90 -11.84 -2.36 13.28
CA PHE A 90 -12.63 -3.57 13.58
C PHE A 90 -11.99 -4.50 14.60
N GLY A 91 -10.73 -4.26 14.99
CA GLY A 91 -10.04 -5.03 16.03
C GLY A 91 -9.81 -6.50 15.67
N THR A 92 -9.77 -6.87 14.39
CA THR A 92 -9.50 -8.23 13.96
C THR A 92 -8.15 -8.40 13.29
N ASP A 93 -7.46 -9.47 13.61
CA ASP A 93 -6.24 -9.90 12.94
C ASP A 93 -6.49 -10.89 11.79
N ASN A 94 -7.71 -11.41 11.70
CA ASN A 94 -8.10 -12.37 10.68
C ASN A 94 -8.44 -11.64 9.37
N VAL A 95 -7.41 -11.21 8.66
CA VAL A 95 -7.53 -10.49 7.40
C VAL A 95 -6.87 -11.29 6.30
N ILE A 96 -7.59 -11.48 5.21
CA ILE A 96 -7.09 -12.13 3.99
C ILE A 96 -7.25 -11.22 2.79
N TYR A 97 -6.47 -11.48 1.76
CA TYR A 97 -6.57 -10.80 0.47
C TYR A 97 -7.29 -11.66 -0.54
N HIS A 98 -8.10 -11.02 -1.38
CA HIS A 98 -8.67 -11.61 -2.56
C HIS A 98 -8.09 -10.92 -3.80
N LYS A 99 -7.33 -11.65 -4.60
CA LYS A 99 -6.82 -11.17 -5.88
C LYS A 99 -7.92 -11.24 -6.94
N GLY A 100 -7.83 -10.39 -7.96
CA GLY A 100 -8.83 -10.33 -9.04
C GLY A 100 -9.00 -11.62 -9.84
N ASP A 101 -7.99 -12.49 -9.84
CA ASP A 101 -7.97 -13.83 -10.43
C ASP A 101 -8.74 -14.90 -9.63
N GLY A 102 -9.24 -14.55 -8.46
CA GLY A 102 -9.98 -15.44 -7.57
C GLY A 102 -9.13 -16.11 -6.48
N GLU A 103 -7.82 -15.85 -6.45
CA GLU A 103 -6.95 -16.38 -5.39
C GLU A 103 -7.16 -15.66 -4.06
N PHE A 104 -7.11 -16.44 -2.98
CA PHE A 104 -7.13 -15.94 -1.60
C PHE A 104 -5.74 -16.14 -0.98
N GLY A 105 -5.11 -15.06 -0.59
CA GLY A 105 -3.82 -15.08 0.09
C GLY A 105 -3.95 -14.74 1.57
N LYS A 106 -3.27 -15.49 2.44
CA LYS A 106 -3.03 -15.03 3.81
C LYS A 106 -2.01 -13.90 3.76
N ARG A 107 -2.24 -12.86 4.55
CA ARG A 107 -1.25 -11.81 4.72
C ARG A 107 0.04 -12.40 5.29
N PRO A 108 1.21 -11.97 4.82
CA PRO A 108 2.45 -12.20 5.56
C PRO A 108 2.28 -11.57 6.97
N THR A 109 2.45 -12.39 7.99
CA THR A 109 2.15 -12.07 9.38
C THR A 109 3.07 -11.02 10.01
N SER A 110 4.14 -10.63 9.33
CA SER A 110 5.05 -9.61 9.83
C SER A 110 5.01 -8.34 8.97
N VAL A 111 4.79 -7.22 9.63
CA VAL A 111 4.94 -5.87 9.08
C VAL A 111 6.36 -5.67 8.50
N PHE A 112 7.33 -6.41 9.00
CA PHE A 112 8.70 -6.43 8.50
C PHE A 112 8.82 -6.83 7.03
N TYR A 113 8.10 -7.84 6.56
CA TYR A 113 8.15 -8.27 5.17
C TYR A 113 7.59 -7.25 4.17
N SER A 114 6.70 -6.36 4.63
CA SER A 114 6.13 -5.30 3.78
C SER A 114 7.06 -4.10 3.58
N TYR A 115 7.97 -3.88 4.53
CA TYR A 115 8.89 -2.73 4.50
C TYR A 115 10.30 -3.09 4.02
N THR A 116 10.69 -4.36 4.09
CA THR A 116 12.05 -4.82 3.74
C THR A 116 12.47 -4.42 2.32
N PRO A 117 11.66 -4.62 1.27
CA PRO A 117 12.09 -4.20 -0.06
C PRO A 117 12.18 -2.68 -0.19
N THR A 118 11.31 -1.93 0.46
CA THR A 118 11.33 -0.45 0.38
C THR A 118 12.50 0.13 1.16
N ILE A 119 12.81 -0.42 2.33
CA ILE A 119 13.97 -0.02 3.14
C ILE A 119 15.27 -0.41 2.42
N LEU A 120 15.38 -1.65 1.93
CA LEU A 120 16.53 -2.11 1.15
C LEU A 120 16.75 -1.25 -0.09
N PHE A 121 15.69 -0.94 -0.83
CA PHE A 121 15.78 -0.10 -2.02
C PHE A 121 16.18 1.34 -1.70
N SER A 122 15.63 1.91 -0.64
CA SER A 122 16.00 3.23 -0.14
C SER A 122 17.45 3.27 0.33
N THR A 123 17.89 2.27 1.09
CA THR A 123 19.27 2.15 1.57
C THR A 123 20.24 1.95 0.41
N PHE A 124 19.90 1.08 -0.55
CA PHE A 124 20.70 0.87 -1.76
C PHE A 124 20.84 2.16 -2.59
N ARG A 125 19.75 2.90 -2.75
CA ARG A 125 19.76 4.19 -3.46
C ARG A 125 20.62 5.22 -2.75
N PHE A 126 20.56 5.27 -1.43
CA PHE A 126 21.40 6.17 -0.63
C PHE A 126 22.88 5.82 -0.77
N VAL A 127 23.24 4.55 -0.66
CA VAL A 127 24.60 4.04 -0.84
C VAL A 127 25.12 4.31 -2.23
N ALA A 128 24.33 4.06 -3.27
CA ALA A 128 24.68 4.31 -4.66
C ALA A 128 24.93 5.81 -4.91
N ASN A 129 24.09 6.69 -4.36
CA ASN A 129 24.30 8.13 -4.46
C ASN A 129 25.56 8.61 -3.73
N ALA A 130 25.84 8.05 -2.54
CA ALA A 130 27.05 8.37 -1.78
C ALA A 130 28.32 7.93 -2.54
N ILE A 131 28.32 6.73 -3.10
CA ILE A 131 29.44 6.24 -3.93
C ILE A 131 29.62 7.13 -5.17
N SER A 132 28.53 7.49 -5.85
CA SER A 132 28.57 8.38 -6.99
C SER A 132 29.21 9.73 -6.64
N LEU A 133 28.85 10.33 -5.51
CA LEU A 133 29.40 11.59 -5.05
C LEU A 133 30.91 11.48 -4.77
N ILE A 134 31.33 10.40 -4.07
CA ILE A 134 32.74 10.13 -3.74
C ILE A 134 33.59 9.96 -5.01
N MET A 135 33.03 9.35 -6.05
CA MET A 135 33.75 9.16 -7.33
C MET A 135 33.76 10.42 -8.21
N THR A 136 32.72 11.23 -8.13
CA THR A 136 32.59 12.43 -8.98
C THR A 136 33.54 13.55 -8.54
N ILE A 137 33.76 13.73 -7.22
CA ILE A 137 34.63 14.81 -6.71
C ILE A 137 36.07 14.66 -7.20
N PRO A 138 36.76 13.50 -7.05
CA PRO A 138 38.11 13.33 -7.57
C PRO A 138 38.20 13.50 -9.09
N LEU A 139 37.22 13.02 -9.85
CA LEU A 139 37.18 13.20 -11.29
C LEU A 139 37.10 14.69 -11.70
N MET A 140 36.27 15.47 -10.99
CA MET A 140 36.20 16.92 -11.24
C MET A 140 37.51 17.63 -10.91
N ILE A 141 38.20 17.21 -9.83
CA ILE A 141 39.53 17.80 -9.49
C ILE A 141 40.55 17.46 -10.56
N ILE A 142 40.63 16.22 -11.02
CA ILE A 142 41.54 15.80 -12.10
C ILE A 142 41.26 16.59 -13.40
N PHE A 143 39.97 16.77 -13.73
CA PHE A 143 39.57 17.52 -14.91
C PHE A 143 39.94 19.00 -14.79
N ALA A 144 39.70 19.61 -13.62
CA ALA A 144 40.09 21.00 -13.37
C ALA A 144 41.62 21.20 -13.46
N MET A 145 42.39 20.27 -12.88
CA MET A 145 43.85 20.30 -12.98
C MET A 145 44.33 20.18 -14.43
N ASN A 146 43.78 19.27 -15.23
CA ASN A 146 44.13 19.14 -16.63
C ASN A 146 43.85 20.42 -17.42
N ILE A 147 42.75 21.11 -17.14
CA ILE A 147 42.45 22.40 -17.76
C ILE A 147 43.52 23.45 -17.37
N LEU A 148 43.85 23.58 -16.10
CA LEU A 148 44.82 24.52 -15.59
C LEU A 148 46.23 24.28 -16.19
N PHE A 149 46.66 23.02 -16.29
CA PHE A 149 47.92 22.65 -16.90
C PHE A 149 47.92 22.94 -18.41
N SER A 150 46.80 22.77 -19.12
CA SER A 150 46.68 23.09 -20.53
C SER A 150 46.75 24.58 -20.83
N PHE A 151 46.28 25.43 -19.90
CA PHE A 151 46.40 26.88 -20.01
C PHE A 151 47.83 27.34 -19.77
N ASN A 152 48.52 26.84 -18.74
CA ASN A 152 49.91 27.21 -18.45
C ASN A 152 50.89 26.81 -19.59
N TYR A 153 50.64 25.66 -20.24
CA TYR A 153 51.47 25.21 -21.35
C TYR A 153 51.35 26.07 -22.61
N ARG A 154 50.26 26.81 -22.77
CA ARG A 154 50.07 27.75 -23.89
C ARG A 154 50.75 29.10 -23.68
N GLU A 155 50.90 29.56 -22.44
CA GLU A 155 51.58 30.82 -22.14
C GLU A 155 53.11 30.73 -22.34
N ASP A 156 53.73 29.56 -22.15
CA ASP A 156 55.16 29.35 -22.33
C ASP A 156 55.60 29.23 -23.79
N GLN A 157 54.66 29.21 -24.74
CA GLN A 157 54.97 29.13 -26.20
C GLN A 157 54.68 30.41 -26.99
N SER A 158 54.28 31.48 -26.34
CA SER A 158 54.06 32.81 -26.97
C SER A 158 55.13 33.79 -26.54
#